data_3e86107f84beb9b1009b7c53ad13c53f
#
_entry.id   3e86107f84beb9b1009b7c53ad13c53f
#
_cell.length_a   1.000
_cell.length_b   1.000
_cell.length_c   1.000
_cell.angle_alpha   90.00
_cell.angle_beta   90.00
_cell.angle_gamma   90.00
#
_symmetry.space_group_name_H-M   'P 1'
#
loop_
_entity.id
_entity.type
_entity.pdbx_description
1 polymer ?
#
loop_
_entity_poly.entity_id
_entity_poly.type
_entity_poly.pdbx_seq_one_letter_code
_entity_poly.pdbx_strand_id
1 'polypeptide(L)'
;KNGEDTICYAFSYYYAELACARMLVELNQTMLPEGELLPAQEEAILKRVDQIQQQEGLMLDELQRKAVLESVRNSILILTGGPGTGKTTTINTIIRYFEGEGLDLYLAAPTGRAAKRMTEATGYEARTIHRMLELSGAMPESGKKASFERNEDNPLEADVIIVDEMSMVDIHLFQSLLKAVSPGTRLILVGDVNQLPSVGPGQVLADLIASEVFPVVCLQKIFRQAQESDIVVNAHRINKGEQIALTNKSRDFFFLERNSVPVIYKHMVQLIGEMLPKYVKASPFDIQVLTPMRKGSLGVETLNGVLQSCLNPPSEGKKEVQLGDTLFREGDKVMQIKNNYQLEWEVVSRYGIPIDKGVGIFNGDMGIIREIDEYAQTVLVEYDEQRRVTYTYPQMEEVELAYAITIHKSQGSQYKTVIIPMLMDYKIMLTNKYLREINAKFYLCKKMNDGSDKSDIR
;
A
#
# COMPACT_ATOMS: atom_id res chain seq x y z
N LYS A 1 -1.60 -29.22 18.10
CA LYS A 1 -2.79 -29.90 17.54
C LYS A 1 -3.95 -28.94 17.64
N ASN A 2 -4.59 -28.66 16.54
CA ASN A 2 -5.80 -27.84 16.51
C ASN A 2 -6.96 -28.77 16.15
N GLY A 3 -7.74 -29.16 17.13
CA GLY A 3 -8.76 -30.18 16.95
C GLY A 3 -8.16 -31.57 16.60
N GLU A 4 -8.64 -32.19 15.53
CA GLU A 4 -8.15 -33.47 15.01
C GLU A 4 -6.95 -33.32 14.06
N ASP A 5 -6.66 -32.10 13.59
CA ASP A 5 -5.59 -31.82 12.62
C ASP A 5 -4.23 -31.70 13.31
N THR A 6 -3.20 -32.26 12.67
CA THR A 6 -1.81 -32.08 13.06
C THR A 6 -1.19 -31.03 12.16
N ILE A 7 -0.86 -29.85 12.74
CA ILE A 7 -0.19 -28.78 12.03
C ILE A 7 1.32 -28.90 12.26
N CYS A 8 2.11 -28.84 11.17
CA CYS A 8 3.56 -28.84 11.22
C CYS A 8 4.10 -27.43 11.00
N TYR A 9 4.92 -26.96 11.94
CA TYR A 9 5.61 -25.67 11.84
C TYR A 9 7.11 -25.86 11.67
N ALA A 10 7.76 -24.98 10.92
CA ALA A 10 9.18 -24.78 11.11
C ALA A 10 9.40 -24.13 12.48
N PHE A 11 10.43 -24.58 13.19
CA PHE A 11 10.72 -24.18 14.58
C PHE A 11 10.74 -22.65 14.79
N SER A 12 11.39 -21.91 13.88
CA SER A 12 11.48 -20.45 13.94
C SER A 12 10.12 -19.76 13.90
N TYR A 13 9.20 -20.24 13.07
CA TYR A 13 7.86 -19.62 12.93
C TYR A 13 6.97 -19.93 14.13
N TYR A 14 7.05 -21.13 14.66
CA TYR A 14 6.34 -21.49 15.89
C TYR A 14 6.70 -20.56 17.05
N TYR A 15 8.01 -20.34 17.25
CA TYR A 15 8.45 -19.47 18.33
C TYR A 15 8.19 -17.99 18.07
N ALA A 16 8.19 -17.56 16.81
CA ALA A 16 7.80 -16.20 16.46
C ALA A 16 6.32 -15.93 16.79
N GLU A 17 5.41 -16.86 16.41
CA GLU A 17 3.98 -16.76 16.74
C GLU A 17 3.74 -16.79 18.26
N LEU A 18 4.39 -17.72 18.96
CA LEU A 18 4.27 -17.82 20.42
C LEU A 18 4.78 -16.57 21.14
N ALA A 19 5.87 -15.97 20.67
CA ALA A 19 6.40 -14.73 21.22
C ALA A 19 5.44 -13.56 20.97
N CYS A 20 4.90 -13.43 19.76
CA CYS A 20 3.89 -12.42 19.44
C CYS A 20 2.65 -12.57 20.35
N ALA A 21 2.15 -13.77 20.49
CA ALA A 21 0.99 -14.03 21.34
C ALA A 21 1.25 -13.62 22.82
N ARG A 22 2.42 -13.93 23.36
CA ARG A 22 2.80 -13.54 24.73
C ARG A 22 2.87 -12.02 24.89
N MET A 23 3.59 -11.33 23.99
CA MET A 23 3.73 -9.86 24.02
C MET A 23 2.36 -9.16 23.89
N LEU A 24 1.47 -9.68 23.04
CA LEU A 24 0.11 -9.14 22.91
C LEU A 24 -0.72 -9.32 24.17
N VAL A 25 -0.64 -10.48 24.82
CA VAL A 25 -1.33 -10.71 26.10
C VAL A 25 -0.79 -9.80 27.19
N GLU A 26 0.53 -9.64 27.28
CA GLU A 26 1.17 -8.70 28.21
C GLU A 26 0.74 -7.26 27.98
N LEU A 27 0.74 -6.81 26.71
CA LEU A 27 0.30 -5.46 26.33
C LEU A 27 -1.20 -5.25 26.68
N ASN A 28 -2.04 -6.27 26.49
CA ASN A 28 -3.47 -6.17 26.77
C ASN A 28 -3.78 -6.09 28.28
N GLN A 29 -2.92 -6.69 29.13
CA GLN A 29 -3.09 -6.68 30.59
C GLN A 29 -2.68 -5.36 31.27
N THR A 30 -1.94 -4.50 30.58
CA THR A 30 -1.37 -3.28 31.17
C THR A 30 -2.35 -2.12 31.29
N MET A 31 -3.49 -2.18 30.59
CA MET A 31 -4.55 -1.18 30.70
C MET A 31 -5.73 -1.73 31.50
N LEU A 32 -6.03 -1.07 32.59
CA LEU A 32 -7.16 -1.22 33.49
C LEU A 32 -7.54 -2.69 33.83
N PRO A 33 -7.50 -3.11 35.09
CA PRO A 33 -8.14 -4.33 35.51
C PRO A 33 -9.63 -4.21 35.24
N GLU A 34 -10.17 -5.05 34.33
CA GLU A 34 -11.60 -5.22 34.08
C GLU A 34 -12.39 -3.90 33.98
N GLY A 35 -12.04 -3.04 33.00
CA GLY A 35 -12.57 -1.70 32.93
C GLY A 35 -13.78 -1.60 32.04
N GLU A 36 -14.95 -1.87 32.56
CA GLU A 36 -16.12 -1.15 32.05
C GLU A 36 -15.84 0.34 32.28
N LEU A 37 -15.69 1.12 31.20
CA LEU A 37 -15.76 2.58 31.29
C LEU A 37 -17.07 2.90 32.02
N LEU A 38 -16.99 3.72 33.04
CA LEU A 38 -18.20 4.21 33.69
C LEU A 38 -19.07 4.89 32.60
N PRO A 39 -20.40 4.75 32.62
CA PRO A 39 -21.29 5.34 31.62
C PRO A 39 -21.01 6.84 31.39
N ALA A 40 -20.64 7.57 32.43
CA ALA A 40 -20.26 8.98 32.35
C ALA A 40 -18.95 9.22 31.53
N GLN A 41 -17.99 8.30 31.59
CA GLN A 41 -16.76 8.38 30.80
C GLN A 41 -17.04 8.10 29.34
N GLU A 42 -17.85 7.09 29.04
CA GLU A 42 -18.28 6.76 27.68
C GLU A 42 -19.04 7.93 27.05
N GLU A 43 -19.95 8.56 27.79
CA GLU A 43 -20.67 9.74 27.34
C GLU A 43 -19.72 10.91 27.06
N ALA A 44 -18.70 11.13 27.90
CA ALA A 44 -17.70 12.16 27.70
C ALA A 44 -16.87 11.92 26.42
N ILE A 45 -16.47 10.68 26.15
CA ILE A 45 -15.76 10.31 24.93
C ILE A 45 -16.64 10.58 23.71
N LEU A 46 -17.89 10.12 23.71
CA LEU A 46 -18.82 10.31 22.61
C LEU A 46 -19.13 11.79 22.36
N LYS A 47 -19.25 12.58 23.42
CA LYS A 47 -19.41 14.04 23.31
C LYS A 47 -18.19 14.70 22.65
N ARG A 48 -16.97 14.24 22.98
CA ARG A 48 -15.76 14.71 22.32
C ARG A 48 -15.73 14.33 20.86
N VAL A 49 -16.15 13.10 20.51
CA VAL A 49 -16.30 12.65 19.11
C VAL A 49 -17.29 13.53 18.35
N ASP A 50 -18.41 13.92 18.97
CA ASP A 50 -19.40 14.82 18.35
C ASP A 50 -18.83 16.22 18.10
N GLN A 51 -17.99 16.72 19.00
CA GLN A 51 -17.26 17.99 18.78
C GLN A 51 -16.31 17.89 17.58
N ILE A 52 -15.54 16.80 17.47
CA ILE A 52 -14.63 16.57 16.34
C ILE A 52 -15.43 16.49 15.03
N GLN A 53 -16.57 15.78 15.01
CA GLN A 53 -17.45 15.71 13.84
C GLN A 53 -17.92 17.10 13.39
N GLN A 54 -18.29 17.97 14.34
CA GLN A 54 -18.72 19.34 14.03
C GLN A 54 -17.57 20.19 13.50
N GLN A 55 -16.39 20.09 14.09
CA GLN A 55 -15.20 20.85 13.67
C GLN A 55 -14.73 20.46 12.28
N GLU A 56 -14.71 19.16 11.97
CA GLU A 56 -14.23 18.63 10.68
C GLU A 56 -15.36 18.58 9.61
N GLY A 57 -16.60 18.90 9.96
CA GLY A 57 -17.74 18.86 9.04
C GLY A 57 -18.05 17.44 8.52
N LEU A 58 -17.82 16.42 9.32
CA LEU A 58 -18.01 15.02 8.95
C LEU A 58 -19.10 14.35 9.79
N MET A 59 -19.65 13.24 9.29
CA MET A 59 -20.58 12.39 10.03
C MET A 59 -20.04 10.97 10.07
N LEU A 60 -19.79 10.46 11.27
CA LEU A 60 -19.43 9.08 11.51
C LEU A 60 -20.67 8.20 11.62
N ASP A 61 -20.59 6.97 11.14
CA ASP A 61 -21.59 5.96 11.44
C ASP A 61 -21.34 5.31 12.82
N GLU A 62 -22.26 4.44 13.23
CA GLU A 62 -22.19 3.78 14.53
C GLU A 62 -20.92 2.95 14.71
N LEU A 63 -20.46 2.23 13.67
CA LEU A 63 -19.23 1.41 13.74
C LEU A 63 -17.97 2.27 13.80
N GLN A 64 -17.94 3.40 13.09
CA GLN A 64 -16.83 4.35 13.18
C GLN A 64 -16.77 5.00 14.58
N ARG A 65 -17.91 5.41 15.14
CA ARG A 65 -17.98 5.91 16.52
C ARG A 65 -17.53 4.84 17.53
N LYS A 66 -18.00 3.60 17.34
CA LYS A 66 -17.55 2.45 18.14
C LYS A 66 -16.03 2.26 18.05
N ALA A 67 -15.44 2.39 16.87
CA ALA A 67 -13.98 2.24 16.72
C ALA A 67 -13.20 3.29 17.53
N VAL A 68 -13.66 4.54 17.57
CA VAL A 68 -13.04 5.56 18.42
C VAL A 68 -13.20 5.19 19.89
N LEU A 69 -14.38 4.78 20.33
CA LEU A 69 -14.63 4.38 21.71
C LEU A 69 -13.74 3.20 22.12
N GLU A 70 -13.67 2.15 21.29
CA GLU A 70 -12.85 0.96 21.56
C GLU A 70 -11.35 1.28 21.56
N SER A 71 -10.88 2.27 20.76
CA SER A 71 -9.48 2.70 20.77
C SER A 71 -9.07 3.39 22.08
N VAL A 72 -10.03 4.01 22.75
CA VAL A 72 -9.80 4.64 24.07
C VAL A 72 -9.88 3.61 25.20
N ARG A 73 -10.81 2.66 25.08
CA ARG A 73 -11.08 1.63 26.10
C ARG A 73 -9.98 0.58 26.19
N ASN A 74 -9.36 0.21 25.07
CA ASN A 74 -8.49 -0.96 25.01
C ASN A 74 -7.04 -0.58 24.65
N SER A 75 -6.09 -1.43 25.10
CA SER A 75 -4.69 -1.35 24.68
C SER A 75 -4.49 -1.73 23.23
N ILE A 76 -5.29 -2.66 22.73
CA ILE A 76 -5.21 -3.17 21.36
C ILE A 76 -6.58 -3.04 20.71
N LEU A 77 -6.62 -2.45 19.51
CA LEU A 77 -7.83 -2.39 18.67
C LEU A 77 -7.48 -2.88 17.26
N ILE A 78 -8.33 -3.73 16.70
CA ILE A 78 -8.27 -4.14 15.31
C ILE A 78 -9.40 -3.46 14.55
N LEU A 79 -9.04 -2.62 13.58
CA LEU A 79 -9.97 -1.93 12.69
C LEU A 79 -9.86 -2.51 11.28
N THR A 80 -10.90 -3.19 10.83
CA THR A 80 -10.92 -3.79 9.48
C THR A 80 -12.09 -3.28 8.65
N GLY A 81 -11.96 -3.36 7.33
CA GLY A 81 -13.03 -2.96 6.41
C GLY A 81 -12.53 -2.91 4.98
N GLY A 82 -13.43 -3.10 4.03
CA GLY A 82 -13.14 -3.05 2.60
C GLY A 82 -12.89 -1.62 2.07
N PRO A 83 -12.71 -1.47 0.76
CA PRO A 83 -12.56 -0.17 0.13
C PRO A 83 -13.85 0.66 0.30
N GLY A 84 -13.69 1.97 0.52
CA GLY A 84 -14.82 2.90 0.64
C GLY A 84 -15.64 2.81 1.93
N THR A 85 -15.17 2.06 2.94
CA THR A 85 -15.86 1.93 4.25
C THR A 85 -15.46 3.00 5.27
N GLY A 86 -14.59 3.95 4.90
CA GLY A 86 -14.24 5.07 5.75
C GLY A 86 -13.16 4.79 6.80
N LYS A 87 -12.28 3.79 6.59
CA LYS A 87 -11.13 3.53 7.48
C LYS A 87 -10.32 4.80 7.75
N THR A 88 -9.93 5.54 6.71
CA THR A 88 -9.14 6.78 6.82
C THR A 88 -9.86 7.83 7.65
N THR A 89 -11.15 8.02 7.47
CA THR A 89 -11.95 8.96 8.27
C THR A 89 -11.95 8.55 9.73
N THR A 90 -12.08 7.25 10.01
CA THR A 90 -12.04 6.72 11.38
C THR A 90 -10.65 6.93 12.02
N ILE A 91 -9.57 6.64 11.28
CA ILE A 91 -8.20 6.90 11.73
C ILE A 91 -8.02 8.38 12.06
N ASN A 92 -8.44 9.28 11.18
CA ASN A 92 -8.33 10.73 11.42
C ASN A 92 -9.08 11.16 12.69
N THR A 93 -10.28 10.63 12.91
CA THR A 93 -11.02 10.94 14.13
C THR A 93 -10.32 10.42 15.38
N ILE A 94 -9.74 9.20 15.33
CA ILE A 94 -8.95 8.63 16.43
C ILE A 94 -7.72 9.51 16.71
N ILE A 95 -7.00 9.94 15.68
CA ILE A 95 -5.84 10.84 15.80
C ILE A 95 -6.25 12.14 16.48
N ARG A 96 -7.32 12.81 15.99
CA ARG A 96 -7.82 14.07 16.56
C ARG A 96 -8.27 13.91 18.00
N TYR A 97 -8.84 12.76 18.35
CA TYR A 97 -9.21 12.46 19.71
C TYR A 97 -7.98 12.43 20.63
N PHE A 98 -6.99 11.62 20.32
CA PHE A 98 -5.81 11.45 21.15
C PHE A 98 -4.89 12.69 21.15
N GLU A 99 -4.79 13.41 20.03
CA GLU A 99 -4.13 14.72 19.98
C GLU A 99 -4.78 15.71 20.95
N GLY A 100 -6.10 15.73 21.01
CA GLY A 100 -6.85 16.56 21.95
C GLY A 100 -6.67 16.18 23.42
N GLU A 101 -6.22 14.96 23.69
CA GLU A 101 -5.82 14.48 25.03
C GLU A 101 -4.33 14.75 25.33
N GLY A 102 -3.56 15.30 24.37
CA GLY A 102 -2.15 15.60 24.52
C GLY A 102 -1.23 14.37 24.47
N LEU A 103 -1.66 13.30 23.81
CA LEU A 103 -0.90 12.05 23.68
C LEU A 103 -0.01 12.06 22.44
N ASP A 104 1.17 11.44 22.54
CA ASP A 104 2.11 11.28 21.45
C ASP A 104 1.71 10.10 20.55
N LEU A 105 1.51 10.41 19.25
CA LEU A 105 1.06 9.44 18.27
C LEU A 105 2.15 9.12 17.25
N TYR A 106 2.35 7.82 16.99
CA TYR A 106 3.18 7.33 15.90
C TYR A 106 2.31 6.63 14.86
N LEU A 107 2.50 7.02 13.59
CA LEU A 107 1.79 6.46 12.46
C LEU A 107 2.75 5.63 11.60
N ALA A 108 2.36 4.41 11.26
CA ALA A 108 3.20 3.54 10.46
C ALA A 108 2.41 2.75 9.41
N ALA A 109 3.14 2.32 8.38
CA ALA A 109 2.65 1.39 7.38
C ALA A 109 3.80 0.47 6.89
N PRO A 110 3.52 -0.69 6.29
CA PRO A 110 4.56 -1.62 5.85
C PRO A 110 5.39 -1.10 4.67
N THR A 111 4.86 -0.21 3.84
CA THR A 111 5.54 0.31 2.63
C THR A 111 5.62 1.83 2.65
N GLY A 112 6.63 2.38 1.95
CA GLY A 112 6.82 3.83 1.84
C GLY A 112 5.62 4.54 1.20
N ARG A 113 5.01 3.93 0.18
CA ARG A 113 3.80 4.47 -0.46
C ARG A 113 2.58 4.48 0.45
N ALA A 114 2.38 3.43 1.23
CA ALA A 114 1.29 3.40 2.19
C ALA A 114 1.51 4.44 3.29
N ALA A 115 2.74 4.60 3.79
CA ALA A 115 3.10 5.62 4.76
C ALA A 115 2.88 7.04 4.20
N LYS A 116 3.36 7.32 2.99
CA LYS A 116 3.13 8.61 2.32
C LYS A 116 1.65 8.92 2.18
N ARG A 117 0.86 7.95 1.69
CA ARG A 117 -0.60 8.09 1.57
C ARG A 117 -1.27 8.36 2.91
N MET A 118 -0.81 7.69 3.97
CA MET A 118 -1.31 7.93 5.33
C MET A 118 -0.99 9.35 5.77
N THR A 119 0.21 9.87 5.51
CA THR A 119 0.59 11.26 5.77
C THR A 119 -0.30 12.24 5.01
N GLU A 120 -0.50 12.04 3.70
CA GLU A 120 -1.34 12.91 2.87
C GLU A 120 -2.81 12.93 3.34
N ALA A 121 -3.31 11.78 3.78
CA ALA A 121 -4.70 11.63 4.20
C ALA A 121 -4.98 12.12 5.62
N THR A 122 -3.99 12.09 6.51
CA THR A 122 -4.14 12.46 7.92
C THR A 122 -3.57 13.83 8.25
N GLY A 123 -2.59 14.30 7.47
CA GLY A 123 -1.79 15.48 7.77
C GLY A 123 -0.71 15.24 8.83
N TYR A 124 -0.56 14.01 9.34
CA TYR A 124 0.47 13.61 10.32
C TYR A 124 1.55 12.79 9.64
N GLU A 125 2.81 12.97 10.06
CA GLU A 125 3.91 12.20 9.51
C GLU A 125 3.72 10.70 9.82
N ALA A 126 3.57 9.89 8.78
CA ALA A 126 3.59 8.45 8.87
C ALA A 126 4.90 7.92 8.29
N ARG A 127 5.45 6.87 8.89
CA ARG A 127 6.72 6.24 8.49
C ARG A 127 6.50 4.80 8.11
N THR A 128 7.47 4.19 7.42
CA THR A 128 7.44 2.73 7.30
C THR A 128 7.74 2.11 8.66
N ILE A 129 7.16 0.92 8.95
CA ILE A 129 7.47 0.18 10.18
C ILE A 129 8.99 0.03 10.34
N HIS A 130 9.70 -0.30 9.26
CA HIS A 130 11.16 -0.42 9.27
C HIS A 130 11.87 0.88 9.69
N ARG A 131 11.41 2.04 9.19
CA ARG A 131 11.97 3.34 9.56
C ARG A 131 11.61 3.73 10.98
N MET A 132 10.40 3.42 11.43
CA MET A 132 9.97 3.65 12.80
C MET A 132 10.80 2.83 13.80
N LEU A 133 11.16 1.61 13.41
CA LEU A 133 12.01 0.73 14.22
C LEU A 133 13.53 1.02 14.07
N GLU A 134 13.90 2.03 13.29
CA GLU A 134 15.29 2.45 13.09
C GLU A 134 16.19 1.28 12.67
N LEU A 135 15.90 0.75 11.44
CA LEU A 135 16.72 -0.34 10.89
C LEU A 135 18.16 0.15 10.72
N SER A 136 19.10 -0.45 11.44
CA SER A 136 20.51 -0.09 11.35
C SER A 136 21.05 -0.40 9.94
N GLY A 137 21.38 0.68 9.20
CA GLY A 137 21.87 0.60 7.82
C GLY A 137 23.36 0.26 7.69
N ALA A 138 24.04 0.00 8.78
CA ALA A 138 25.44 -0.44 8.72
C ALA A 138 25.49 -1.86 8.14
N MET A 139 26.00 -2.00 6.93
CA MET A 139 26.57 -3.28 6.51
C MET A 139 27.66 -3.62 7.53
N PRO A 140 27.50 -4.66 8.33
CA PRO A 140 28.59 -5.03 9.22
C PRO A 140 29.71 -5.60 8.35
N GLU A 141 30.90 -5.05 8.43
CA GLU A 141 32.13 -5.73 8.03
C GLU A 141 32.28 -7.11 8.71
N SER A 142 31.34 -7.50 9.55
CA SER A 142 31.34 -8.70 10.40
C SER A 142 30.14 -9.62 10.25
N GLY A 143 29.47 -9.67 9.10
CA GLY A 143 28.45 -10.71 8.82
C GLY A 143 27.23 -10.75 9.77
N LYS A 144 27.01 -9.74 10.61
CA LYS A 144 25.81 -9.62 11.46
C LYS A 144 24.60 -9.22 10.61
N LYS A 145 23.47 -9.88 10.80
CA LYS A 145 22.19 -9.52 10.18
C LYS A 145 21.80 -8.10 10.61
N ALA A 146 21.22 -7.32 9.68
CA ALA A 146 20.61 -6.05 10.01
C ALA A 146 19.64 -6.22 11.21
N SER A 147 19.73 -5.35 12.20
CA SER A 147 18.91 -5.38 13.41
C SER A 147 18.18 -4.05 13.57
N PHE A 148 17.03 -4.09 14.21
CA PHE A 148 16.33 -2.87 14.59
C PHE A 148 16.93 -2.28 15.87
N GLU A 149 17.11 -0.96 15.89
CA GLU A 149 17.62 -0.25 17.08
C GLU A 149 16.52 -0.08 18.13
N ARG A 150 15.25 0.05 17.68
CA ARG A 150 14.08 0.04 18.54
C ARG A 150 13.67 -1.40 18.83
N ASN A 151 13.69 -1.77 20.09
CA ASN A 151 13.44 -3.12 20.60
C ASN A 151 13.07 -3.09 22.10
N GLU A 152 13.10 -4.22 22.77
CA GLU A 152 12.76 -4.36 24.20
C GLU A 152 13.64 -3.50 25.14
N ASP A 153 14.92 -3.29 24.77
CA ASP A 153 15.89 -2.50 25.56
C ASP A 153 15.84 -1.00 25.21
N ASN A 154 15.29 -0.66 24.03
CA ASN A 154 15.17 0.71 23.53
C ASN A 154 13.80 0.89 22.82
N PRO A 155 12.69 0.89 23.58
CA PRO A 155 11.35 0.91 22.99
C PRO A 155 11.00 2.27 22.35
N LEU A 156 9.89 2.28 21.63
CA LEU A 156 9.30 3.49 21.06
C LEU A 156 8.69 4.34 22.17
N GLU A 157 8.97 5.64 22.14
CA GLU A 157 8.40 6.61 23.05
C GLU A 157 7.10 7.18 22.48
N ALA A 158 6.02 6.39 22.53
CA ALA A 158 4.72 6.77 22.00
C ALA A 158 3.60 6.27 22.91
N ASP A 159 2.55 7.10 23.08
CA ASP A 159 1.34 6.72 23.81
C ASP A 159 0.40 5.89 22.94
N VAL A 160 0.38 6.19 21.63
CA VAL A 160 -0.49 5.54 20.65
C VAL A 160 0.29 5.22 19.38
N ILE A 161 0.24 3.98 18.92
CA ILE A 161 0.81 3.55 17.66
C ILE A 161 -0.32 3.07 16.76
N ILE A 162 -0.46 3.68 15.58
CA ILE A 162 -1.43 3.29 14.56
C ILE A 162 -0.69 2.70 13.37
N VAL A 163 -0.99 1.45 13.02
CA VAL A 163 -0.39 0.76 11.88
C VAL A 163 -1.46 0.46 10.84
N ASP A 164 -1.35 1.07 9.66
CA ASP A 164 -2.25 0.79 8.53
C ASP A 164 -1.67 -0.28 7.59
N GLU A 165 -2.50 -0.83 6.72
CA GLU A 165 -2.18 -1.89 5.75
C GLU A 165 -1.60 -3.16 6.41
N MET A 166 -2.14 -3.53 7.58
CA MET A 166 -1.69 -4.70 8.36
C MET A 166 -1.80 -6.03 7.61
N SER A 167 -2.60 -6.13 6.56
CA SER A 167 -2.65 -7.30 5.68
C SER A 167 -1.31 -7.64 5.01
N MET A 168 -0.41 -6.66 4.88
CA MET A 168 0.92 -6.80 4.27
C MET A 168 2.03 -7.12 5.29
N VAL A 169 1.74 -7.11 6.58
CA VAL A 169 2.72 -7.33 7.66
C VAL A 169 2.87 -8.81 7.93
N ASP A 170 4.09 -9.33 7.81
CA ASP A 170 4.43 -10.71 8.15
C ASP A 170 4.74 -10.89 9.64
N ILE A 171 4.87 -12.15 10.07
CA ILE A 171 5.07 -12.47 11.48
C ILE A 171 6.40 -11.95 12.05
N HIS A 172 7.45 -11.86 11.24
CA HIS A 172 8.77 -11.37 11.70
C HIS A 172 8.77 -9.87 11.89
N LEU A 173 8.19 -9.12 10.94
CA LEU A 173 8.04 -7.69 11.06
C LEU A 173 7.11 -7.32 12.22
N PHE A 174 6.03 -8.09 12.38
CA PHE A 174 5.11 -7.90 13.50
C PHE A 174 5.77 -8.19 14.86
N GLN A 175 6.55 -9.27 14.96
CA GLN A 175 7.34 -9.57 16.14
C GLN A 175 8.31 -8.44 16.49
N SER A 176 8.99 -7.90 15.49
CA SER A 176 9.94 -6.78 15.68
C SER A 176 9.22 -5.52 16.16
N LEU A 177 8.04 -5.23 15.61
CA LEU A 177 7.19 -4.13 16.06
C LEU A 177 6.81 -4.30 17.54
N LEU A 178 6.26 -5.47 17.90
CA LEU A 178 5.81 -5.73 19.27
C LEU A 178 6.94 -5.61 20.31
N LYS A 179 8.15 -6.02 19.95
CA LYS A 179 9.34 -5.84 20.80
C LYS A 179 9.68 -4.39 21.14
N ALA A 180 9.30 -3.48 20.27
CA ALA A 180 9.55 -2.06 20.43
C ALA A 180 8.37 -1.29 21.08
N VAL A 181 7.23 -1.95 21.32
CA VAL A 181 6.05 -1.34 21.94
C VAL A 181 6.15 -1.45 23.45
N SER A 182 6.08 -0.31 24.13
CA SER A 182 6.12 -0.26 25.60
C SER A 182 4.79 -0.70 26.24
N PRO A 183 4.83 -1.32 27.43
CA PRO A 183 3.62 -1.47 28.24
C PRO A 183 2.93 -0.13 28.48
N GLY A 184 1.60 -0.08 28.29
CA GLY A 184 0.82 1.16 28.40
C GLY A 184 0.61 1.90 27.09
N THR A 185 1.36 1.60 26.03
CA THR A 185 1.11 2.12 24.68
C THR A 185 -0.14 1.47 24.06
N ARG A 186 -0.98 2.26 23.43
CA ARG A 186 -2.12 1.77 22.64
C ARG A 186 -1.68 1.36 21.25
N LEU A 187 -2.08 0.18 20.82
CA LEU A 187 -1.76 -0.35 19.49
C LEU A 187 -3.03 -0.51 18.65
N ILE A 188 -3.17 0.30 17.60
CA ILE A 188 -4.30 0.27 16.69
C ILE A 188 -3.86 -0.32 15.37
N LEU A 189 -4.35 -1.52 15.04
CA LEU A 189 -4.01 -2.28 13.87
C LEU A 189 -5.11 -2.14 12.81
N VAL A 190 -4.78 -1.50 11.69
CA VAL A 190 -5.75 -1.20 10.65
C VAL A 190 -5.42 -1.97 9.37
N GLY A 191 -6.44 -2.52 8.71
CA GLY A 191 -6.23 -3.21 7.45
C GLY A 191 -7.52 -3.76 6.84
N ASP A 192 -7.38 -4.42 5.71
CA ASP A 192 -8.46 -5.16 5.07
C ASP A 192 -8.10 -6.65 5.04
N VAL A 193 -8.74 -7.44 5.89
CA VAL A 193 -8.51 -8.90 6.01
C VAL A 193 -8.73 -9.65 4.70
N ASN A 194 -9.46 -9.06 3.78
CA ASN A 194 -9.79 -9.66 2.51
C ASN A 194 -8.82 -9.26 1.38
N GLN A 195 -7.85 -8.39 1.63
CA GLN A 195 -6.75 -8.12 0.69
C GLN A 195 -5.79 -9.31 0.60
N LEU A 196 -4.84 -9.24 -0.34
CA LEU A 196 -3.78 -10.23 -0.45
C LEU A 196 -2.98 -10.26 0.86
N PRO A 197 -2.61 -11.44 1.35
CA PRO A 197 -1.76 -11.57 2.53
C PRO A 197 -0.35 -11.05 2.24
N SER A 198 0.45 -10.92 3.30
CA SER A 198 1.88 -10.61 3.19
C SER A 198 2.61 -11.62 2.28
N VAL A 199 3.65 -11.15 1.60
CA VAL A 199 4.56 -12.04 0.84
C VAL A 199 5.41 -12.89 1.80
N GLY A 200 5.72 -12.34 2.98
CA GLY A 200 6.38 -13.04 4.07
C GLY A 200 5.44 -14.01 4.81
N PRO A 201 5.97 -14.85 5.71
CA PRO A 201 5.20 -15.87 6.42
C PRO A 201 4.22 -15.27 7.43
N GLY A 202 3.06 -15.94 7.59
CA GLY A 202 2.01 -15.58 8.53
C GLY A 202 0.88 -14.75 7.94
N GLN A 203 -0.30 -14.84 8.54
CA GLN A 203 -1.49 -14.05 8.21
C GLN A 203 -1.93 -13.25 9.44
N VAL A 204 -1.00 -12.43 9.96
CA VAL A 204 -1.11 -11.75 11.27
C VAL A 204 -2.49 -11.12 11.49
N LEU A 205 -2.97 -10.29 10.57
CA LEU A 205 -4.27 -9.62 10.73
C LEU A 205 -5.44 -10.62 10.79
N ALA A 206 -5.41 -11.64 9.92
CA ALA A 206 -6.48 -12.65 9.88
C ALA A 206 -6.48 -13.52 11.14
N ASP A 207 -5.31 -13.91 11.61
CA ASP A 207 -5.15 -14.74 12.80
C ASP A 207 -5.56 -13.98 14.07
N LEU A 208 -5.21 -12.69 14.18
CA LEU A 208 -5.65 -11.82 15.27
C LEU A 208 -7.18 -11.68 15.31
N ILE A 209 -7.82 -11.48 14.15
CA ILE A 209 -9.29 -11.42 14.06
C ILE A 209 -9.92 -12.77 14.44
N ALA A 210 -9.38 -13.87 13.93
CA ALA A 210 -9.89 -15.20 14.18
C ALA A 210 -9.69 -15.67 15.64
N SER A 211 -8.75 -15.07 16.36
CA SER A 211 -8.53 -15.37 17.78
C SER A 211 -9.67 -14.95 18.70
N GLU A 212 -10.46 -13.95 18.29
CA GLU A 212 -11.55 -13.34 19.08
C GLU A 212 -11.12 -12.82 20.47
N VAL A 213 -9.80 -12.63 20.68
CA VAL A 213 -9.24 -12.18 21.97
C VAL A 213 -9.27 -10.66 22.09
N PHE A 214 -9.10 -9.96 20.98
CA PHE A 214 -8.99 -8.51 20.96
C PHE A 214 -10.26 -7.89 20.36
N PRO A 215 -10.61 -6.63 20.73
CA PRO A 215 -11.73 -5.94 20.12
C PRO A 215 -11.48 -5.73 18.62
N VAL A 216 -12.45 -6.15 17.83
CA VAL A 216 -12.46 -6.01 16.37
C VAL A 216 -13.63 -5.14 15.96
N VAL A 217 -13.36 -4.05 15.25
CA VAL A 217 -14.39 -3.26 14.59
C VAL A 217 -14.29 -3.45 13.08
N CYS A 218 -15.32 -4.07 12.51
CA CYS A 218 -15.41 -4.32 11.07
C CYS A 218 -16.34 -3.29 10.42
N LEU A 219 -15.75 -2.33 9.69
CA LEU A 219 -16.51 -1.33 8.95
C LEU A 219 -17.17 -1.96 7.72
N GLN A 220 -18.49 -1.93 7.64
CA GLN A 220 -19.25 -2.60 6.59
C GLN A 220 -19.94 -1.64 5.64
N LYS A 221 -20.27 -0.43 6.12
CA LYS A 221 -21.02 0.56 5.34
C LYS A 221 -20.15 1.18 4.26
N ILE A 222 -20.57 1.04 3.03
CA ILE A 222 -19.99 1.75 1.89
C ILE A 222 -20.62 3.13 1.83
N PHE A 223 -19.81 4.19 1.93
CA PHE A 223 -20.34 5.55 1.88
C PHE A 223 -20.81 5.92 0.48
N ARG A 224 -21.78 6.87 0.40
CA ARG A 224 -22.48 7.24 -0.84
C ARG A 224 -21.52 7.57 -1.99
N GLN A 225 -20.45 8.33 -1.75
CA GLN A 225 -19.46 8.64 -2.78
C GLN A 225 -18.76 7.39 -3.35
N ALA A 226 -18.52 6.40 -2.50
CA ALA A 226 -17.94 5.12 -2.91
C ALA A 226 -18.94 4.20 -3.60
N GLN A 227 -20.23 4.32 -3.31
CA GLN A 227 -21.31 3.58 -4.00
C GLN A 227 -21.48 4.02 -5.45
N GLU A 228 -21.08 5.24 -5.81
CA GLU A 228 -21.10 5.72 -7.19
C GLU A 228 -19.97 5.12 -8.06
N SER A 229 -18.99 4.45 -7.46
CA SER A 229 -17.90 3.77 -8.13
C SER A 229 -18.23 2.29 -8.35
N ASP A 230 -18.35 1.87 -9.60
CA ASP A 230 -18.53 0.46 -9.95
C ASP A 230 -17.31 -0.38 -9.58
N ILE A 231 -16.12 0.22 -9.52
CA ILE A 231 -14.91 -0.46 -9.01
C ILE A 231 -15.12 -0.89 -7.56
N VAL A 232 -15.56 0.02 -6.69
CA VAL A 232 -15.77 -0.27 -5.26
C VAL A 232 -16.90 -1.29 -5.10
N VAL A 233 -18.02 -1.09 -5.79
CA VAL A 233 -19.17 -2.00 -5.73
C VAL A 233 -18.78 -3.40 -6.23
N ASN A 234 -18.06 -3.49 -7.34
CA ASN A 234 -17.60 -4.77 -7.89
C ASN A 234 -16.59 -5.45 -6.97
N ALA A 235 -15.69 -4.71 -6.30
CA ALA A 235 -14.78 -5.27 -5.31
C ALA A 235 -15.54 -5.98 -4.17
N HIS A 236 -16.58 -5.36 -3.65
CA HIS A 236 -17.43 -5.95 -2.62
C HIS A 236 -18.22 -7.17 -3.13
N ARG A 237 -18.76 -7.12 -4.37
CA ARG A 237 -19.45 -8.26 -4.99
C ARG A 237 -18.52 -9.45 -5.18
N ILE A 238 -17.33 -9.23 -5.76
CA ILE A 238 -16.33 -10.28 -5.95
C ILE A 238 -15.95 -10.91 -4.61
N ASN A 239 -15.80 -10.11 -3.56
CA ASN A 239 -15.49 -10.63 -2.24
C ASN A 239 -16.58 -11.55 -1.67
N LYS A 240 -17.84 -11.25 -1.98
CA LYS A 240 -19.00 -12.09 -1.58
C LYS A 240 -19.21 -13.28 -2.52
N GLY A 241 -18.38 -13.44 -3.58
CA GLY A 241 -18.58 -14.46 -4.61
C GLY A 241 -19.73 -14.17 -5.57
N GLU A 242 -20.23 -12.93 -5.59
CA GLU A 242 -21.30 -12.51 -6.48
C GLU A 242 -20.77 -12.19 -7.89
N GLN A 243 -21.61 -12.41 -8.90
CA GLN A 243 -21.27 -12.04 -10.28
C GLN A 243 -21.32 -10.52 -10.47
N ILE A 244 -20.37 -10.01 -11.24
CA ILE A 244 -20.31 -8.61 -11.65
C ILE A 244 -20.84 -8.42 -13.08
N ALA A 245 -21.45 -7.26 -13.34
CA ALA A 245 -21.94 -6.92 -14.66
C ALA A 245 -20.83 -6.36 -15.56
N LEU A 246 -20.55 -7.02 -16.68
CA LEU A 246 -19.53 -6.63 -17.66
C LEU A 246 -20.17 -5.89 -18.86
N THR A 247 -21.01 -4.91 -18.59
CA THR A 247 -21.85 -4.24 -19.62
C THR A 247 -21.21 -3.02 -20.25
N ASN A 248 -20.05 -2.54 -19.78
CA ASN A 248 -19.39 -1.30 -20.22
C ASN A 248 -20.28 -0.04 -20.13
N LYS A 249 -21.30 -0.06 -19.29
CA LYS A 249 -22.15 1.11 -18.98
C LYS A 249 -21.64 1.92 -17.80
N SER A 250 -20.56 1.46 -17.19
CA SER A 250 -19.89 2.07 -16.06
C SER A 250 -19.21 3.39 -16.43
N ARG A 251 -18.97 4.22 -15.41
CA ARG A 251 -18.16 5.45 -15.54
C ARG A 251 -16.69 5.21 -15.26
N ASP A 252 -16.35 4.13 -14.53
CA ASP A 252 -15.01 3.87 -14.02
C ASP A 252 -14.56 2.42 -14.17
N PHE A 253 -15.44 1.48 -14.55
CA PHE A 253 -15.14 0.07 -14.71
C PHE A 253 -15.52 -0.43 -16.11
N PHE A 254 -14.54 -0.93 -16.88
CA PHE A 254 -14.73 -1.38 -18.26
C PHE A 254 -14.14 -2.77 -18.47
N PHE A 255 -14.79 -3.59 -19.29
CA PHE A 255 -14.31 -4.89 -19.69
C PHE A 255 -14.25 -4.98 -21.22
N LEU A 256 -13.06 -5.24 -21.76
CA LEU A 256 -12.84 -5.39 -23.20
C LEU A 256 -12.47 -6.83 -23.50
N GLU A 257 -13.40 -7.59 -24.06
CA GLU A 257 -13.16 -8.97 -24.47
C GLU A 257 -12.26 -9.01 -25.72
N ARG A 258 -11.15 -9.75 -25.63
CA ARG A 258 -10.17 -9.95 -26.69
C ARG A 258 -9.67 -11.39 -26.66
N ASN A 259 -9.52 -12.00 -27.85
CA ASN A 259 -9.34 -13.44 -27.98
C ASN A 259 -7.90 -13.85 -28.30
N SER A 260 -6.97 -12.92 -28.46
CA SER A 260 -5.57 -13.24 -28.75
C SER A 260 -4.61 -12.24 -28.15
N VAL A 261 -3.44 -12.73 -27.78
CA VAL A 261 -2.36 -11.92 -27.16
C VAL A 261 -1.93 -10.74 -28.05
N PRO A 262 -1.70 -10.89 -29.38
CA PRO A 262 -1.34 -9.77 -30.23
C PRO A 262 -2.41 -8.65 -30.24
N VAL A 263 -3.70 -9.03 -30.21
CA VAL A 263 -4.80 -8.07 -30.16
C VAL A 263 -4.85 -7.36 -28.81
N ILE A 264 -4.59 -8.08 -27.71
CA ILE A 264 -4.47 -7.49 -26.38
C ILE A 264 -3.34 -6.45 -26.34
N TYR A 265 -2.15 -6.78 -26.86
CA TYR A 265 -1.03 -5.83 -26.94
C TYR A 265 -1.39 -4.57 -27.72
N LYS A 266 -1.94 -4.75 -28.94
CA LYS A 266 -2.34 -3.63 -29.78
C LYS A 266 -3.30 -2.68 -29.07
N HIS A 267 -4.37 -3.22 -28.45
CA HIS A 267 -5.35 -2.41 -27.75
C HIS A 267 -4.78 -1.78 -26.48
N MET A 268 -3.95 -2.49 -25.73
CA MET A 268 -3.31 -1.97 -24.54
C MET A 268 -2.42 -0.76 -24.86
N VAL A 269 -1.60 -0.86 -25.91
CA VAL A 269 -0.76 0.25 -26.38
C VAL A 269 -1.62 1.42 -26.84
N GLN A 270 -2.70 1.18 -27.59
CA GLN A 270 -3.62 2.21 -28.04
C GLN A 270 -4.35 2.89 -26.87
N LEU A 271 -4.79 2.10 -25.88
CA LEU A 271 -5.40 2.63 -24.66
C LEU A 271 -4.45 3.55 -23.90
N ILE A 272 -3.19 3.13 -23.70
CA ILE A 272 -2.20 3.89 -22.92
C ILE A 272 -1.71 5.12 -23.71
N GLY A 273 -1.44 4.96 -24.99
CA GLY A 273 -0.84 6.03 -25.81
C GLY A 273 -1.83 7.12 -26.23
N GLU A 274 -3.08 6.77 -26.48
CA GLU A 274 -4.01 7.68 -27.15
C GLU A 274 -5.35 7.88 -26.42
N MET A 275 -6.01 6.80 -25.99
CA MET A 275 -7.40 6.86 -25.56
C MET A 275 -7.55 7.30 -24.11
N LEU A 276 -6.91 6.57 -23.18
CA LEU A 276 -7.02 6.84 -21.74
C LEU A 276 -6.43 8.19 -21.34
N PRO A 277 -5.29 8.65 -21.87
CA PRO A 277 -4.78 9.99 -21.54
C PRO A 277 -5.80 11.11 -21.80
N LYS A 278 -6.53 11.01 -22.92
CA LYS A 278 -7.60 11.96 -23.24
C LYS A 278 -8.81 11.83 -22.33
N TYR A 279 -9.20 10.57 -22.05
CA TYR A 279 -10.39 10.27 -21.24
C TYR A 279 -10.21 10.67 -19.78
N VAL A 280 -9.03 10.41 -19.20
CA VAL A 280 -8.74 10.68 -17.77
C VAL A 280 -7.98 11.98 -17.54
N LYS A 281 -7.63 12.71 -18.61
CA LYS A 281 -6.78 13.93 -18.56
C LYS A 281 -5.48 13.68 -17.79
N ALA A 282 -4.78 12.61 -18.12
CA ALA A 282 -3.56 12.14 -17.45
C ALA A 282 -2.47 11.82 -18.47
N SER A 283 -1.22 11.77 -18.02
CA SER A 283 -0.10 11.32 -18.83
C SER A 283 -0.18 9.80 -19.07
N PRO A 284 0.35 9.26 -20.19
CA PRO A 284 0.56 7.81 -20.33
C PRO A 284 1.30 7.17 -19.15
N PHE A 285 2.20 7.92 -18.49
CA PHE A 285 2.91 7.45 -17.31
C PHE A 285 2.04 7.31 -16.04
N ASP A 286 0.90 8.02 -15.97
CA ASP A 286 -0.09 7.89 -14.89
C ASP A 286 -0.94 6.62 -15.01
N ILE A 287 -0.88 5.94 -16.17
CA ILE A 287 -1.61 4.70 -16.45
C ILE A 287 -0.72 3.52 -16.06
N GLN A 288 -1.23 2.61 -15.24
CA GLN A 288 -0.48 1.46 -14.78
C GLN A 288 -1.04 0.17 -15.34
N VAL A 289 -0.16 -0.67 -15.91
CA VAL A 289 -0.52 -2.03 -16.28
C VAL A 289 -0.22 -2.96 -15.10
N LEU A 290 -1.20 -3.77 -14.70
CA LEU A 290 -1.04 -4.78 -13.65
C LEU A 290 -1.26 -6.17 -14.20
N THR A 291 -0.41 -7.12 -13.81
CA THR A 291 -0.53 -8.52 -14.21
C THR A 291 -0.25 -9.43 -13.01
N PRO A 292 -0.87 -10.62 -12.94
CA PRO A 292 -0.62 -11.55 -11.85
C PRO A 292 0.75 -12.23 -11.91
N MET A 293 1.46 -12.19 -13.05
CA MET A 293 2.65 -13.01 -13.29
C MET A 293 3.86 -12.20 -13.74
N ARG A 294 5.07 -12.67 -13.40
CA ARG A 294 6.32 -12.09 -13.92
C ARG A 294 6.63 -12.57 -15.34
N LYS A 295 6.47 -13.87 -15.59
CA LYS A 295 6.82 -14.54 -16.87
C LYS A 295 5.57 -14.90 -17.66
N GLY A 296 5.74 -15.15 -18.95
CA GLY A 296 4.67 -15.50 -19.89
C GLY A 296 4.27 -14.35 -20.79
N SER A 297 3.37 -14.62 -21.74
CA SER A 297 2.99 -13.65 -22.77
C SER A 297 2.38 -12.35 -22.22
N LEU A 298 1.63 -12.41 -21.13
CA LEU A 298 1.11 -11.23 -20.41
C LEU A 298 1.84 -11.04 -19.06
N GLY A 299 3.05 -11.57 -18.89
CA GLY A 299 3.89 -11.36 -17.71
C GLY A 299 4.60 -10.00 -17.75
N VAL A 300 5.04 -9.53 -16.58
CA VAL A 300 5.73 -8.24 -16.41
C VAL A 300 6.90 -8.07 -17.36
N GLU A 301 7.75 -9.09 -17.49
CA GLU A 301 8.96 -9.04 -18.32
C GLU A 301 8.61 -8.76 -19.80
N THR A 302 7.69 -9.53 -20.35
CA THR A 302 7.25 -9.36 -21.75
C THR A 302 6.49 -8.05 -21.96
N LEU A 303 5.58 -7.71 -21.03
CA LEU A 303 4.79 -6.48 -21.14
C LEU A 303 5.66 -5.22 -21.05
N ASN A 304 6.68 -5.20 -20.18
CA ASN A 304 7.60 -4.08 -20.10
C ASN A 304 8.36 -3.87 -21.40
N GLY A 305 8.85 -4.94 -22.06
CA GLY A 305 9.52 -4.84 -23.36
C GLY A 305 8.58 -4.30 -24.46
N VAL A 306 7.34 -4.82 -24.53
CA VAL A 306 6.34 -4.35 -25.51
C VAL A 306 5.99 -2.89 -25.27
N LEU A 307 5.72 -2.51 -24.03
CA LEU A 307 5.31 -1.15 -23.68
C LEU A 307 6.45 -0.14 -23.83
N GLN A 308 7.68 -0.49 -23.44
CA GLN A 308 8.86 0.34 -23.69
C GLN A 308 9.04 0.63 -25.16
N SER A 309 8.99 -0.40 -26.01
CA SER A 309 9.18 -0.26 -27.45
C SER A 309 8.12 0.65 -28.11
N CYS A 310 6.91 0.69 -27.55
CA CYS A 310 5.81 1.50 -28.09
C CYS A 310 5.71 2.90 -27.49
N LEU A 311 5.91 3.02 -26.17
CA LEU A 311 5.70 4.27 -25.43
C LEU A 311 6.99 5.12 -25.33
N ASN A 312 8.13 4.46 -25.35
CA ASN A 312 9.45 5.09 -25.31
C ASN A 312 10.37 4.44 -26.36
N PRO A 313 10.07 4.56 -27.68
CA PRO A 313 10.90 3.98 -28.71
C PRO A 313 12.29 4.62 -28.74
N PRO A 314 13.31 3.90 -29.29
CA PRO A 314 14.62 4.48 -29.52
C PRO A 314 14.50 5.69 -30.46
N SER A 315 15.26 6.74 -30.19
CA SER A 315 15.32 7.91 -31.03
C SER A 315 16.72 8.52 -31.00
N GLU A 316 17.06 9.28 -32.04
CA GLU A 316 18.34 9.99 -32.12
C GLU A 316 18.51 10.90 -30.91
N GLY A 317 19.62 10.76 -30.19
CA GLY A 317 19.94 11.53 -28.97
C GLY A 317 19.51 10.90 -27.65
N LYS A 318 18.67 9.85 -27.64
CA LYS A 318 18.38 9.09 -26.41
C LYS A 318 19.47 8.05 -26.17
N LYS A 319 20.02 8.08 -24.98
CA LYS A 319 20.99 7.06 -24.54
C LYS A 319 20.30 5.80 -24.00
N GLU A 320 20.96 4.69 -24.17
CA GLU A 320 20.53 3.36 -23.73
C GLU A 320 21.67 2.63 -23.04
N VAL A 321 21.36 1.81 -22.05
CA VAL A 321 22.32 0.96 -21.39
C VAL A 321 21.75 -0.42 -21.16
N GLN A 322 22.49 -1.47 -21.52
CA GLN A 322 22.13 -2.84 -21.22
C GLN A 322 22.76 -3.23 -19.87
N LEU A 323 21.93 -3.49 -18.86
CA LEU A 323 22.36 -3.93 -17.55
C LEU A 323 21.70 -5.28 -17.24
N GLY A 324 22.50 -6.35 -17.22
CA GLY A 324 21.98 -7.72 -17.20
C GLY A 324 21.05 -8.01 -18.38
N ASP A 325 19.86 -8.51 -18.09
CA ASP A 325 18.84 -8.82 -19.11
C ASP A 325 17.93 -7.62 -19.46
N THR A 326 18.12 -6.47 -18.81
CA THR A 326 17.24 -5.29 -18.99
C THR A 326 17.96 -4.21 -19.79
N LEU A 327 17.31 -3.75 -20.86
CA LEU A 327 17.68 -2.54 -21.59
C LEU A 327 16.97 -1.32 -20.96
N PHE A 328 17.74 -0.43 -20.39
CA PHE A 328 17.24 0.86 -19.89
C PHE A 328 17.49 1.96 -20.92
N ARG A 329 16.55 2.90 -21.02
CA ARG A 329 16.58 4.02 -21.94
C ARG A 329 16.15 5.31 -21.24
N GLU A 330 16.73 6.43 -21.61
CA GLU A 330 16.26 7.74 -21.17
C GLU A 330 14.77 7.92 -21.48
N GLY A 331 14.00 8.35 -20.46
CA GLY A 331 12.54 8.46 -20.51
C GLY A 331 11.81 7.20 -20.05
N ASP A 332 12.49 6.10 -19.68
CA ASP A 332 11.82 4.91 -19.17
C ASP A 332 11.17 5.13 -17.81
N LYS A 333 9.98 4.54 -17.66
CA LYS A 333 9.31 4.42 -16.38
C LYS A 333 9.90 3.26 -15.61
N VAL A 334 10.39 3.54 -14.41
CA VAL A 334 11.08 2.56 -13.56
C VAL A 334 10.51 2.54 -12.16
N MET A 335 10.84 1.49 -11.41
CA MET A 335 10.45 1.32 -10.01
C MET A 335 11.62 0.77 -9.20
N GLN A 336 11.86 1.35 -8.04
CA GLN A 336 12.73 0.77 -7.01
C GLN A 336 12.12 -0.54 -6.48
N ILE A 337 12.89 -1.60 -6.41
CA ILE A 337 12.42 -2.95 -6.02
C ILE A 337 12.95 -3.45 -4.69
N LYS A 338 13.83 -2.69 -4.06
CA LYS A 338 14.37 -2.92 -2.71
C LYS A 338 14.30 -1.63 -1.90
N ASN A 339 14.21 -1.74 -0.58
CA ASN A 339 14.37 -0.57 0.29
C ASN A 339 15.87 -0.25 0.37
N ASN A 340 16.25 0.97 -0.01
CA ASN A 340 17.61 1.47 0.16
C ASN A 340 17.57 2.75 1.00
N TYR A 341 17.89 2.61 2.28
CA TYR A 341 17.81 3.70 3.28
C TYR A 341 18.99 4.67 3.20
N GLN A 342 20.06 4.30 2.48
CA GLN A 342 21.28 5.10 2.36
C GLN A 342 21.38 5.86 1.05
N LEU A 343 20.49 5.57 0.11
CA LEU A 343 20.51 6.18 -1.20
C LEU A 343 20.12 7.66 -1.09
N GLU A 344 21.06 8.52 -1.42
CA GLU A 344 20.86 9.97 -1.35
C GLU A 344 19.98 10.45 -2.49
N TRP A 345 19.10 11.39 -2.19
CA TRP A 345 18.30 12.11 -3.18
C TRP A 345 18.37 13.62 -2.95
N GLU A 346 18.21 14.36 -4.03
CA GLU A 346 18.11 15.81 -4.01
C GLU A 346 16.93 16.29 -4.86
N VAL A 347 16.37 17.42 -4.48
CA VAL A 347 15.43 18.19 -5.29
C VAL A 347 16.16 19.43 -5.78
N VAL A 348 16.19 19.65 -7.08
CA VAL A 348 16.89 20.79 -7.65
C VAL A 348 15.92 21.82 -8.20
N SER A 349 16.26 23.10 -8.04
CA SER A 349 15.56 24.22 -8.65
C SER A 349 15.67 24.17 -10.19
N ARG A 350 14.92 25.04 -10.88
CA ARG A 350 15.04 25.23 -12.35
C ARG A 350 16.44 25.65 -12.80
N TYR A 351 17.25 26.16 -11.88
CA TYR A 351 18.63 26.59 -12.13
C TYR A 351 19.68 25.54 -11.73
N GLY A 352 19.25 24.30 -11.39
CA GLY A 352 20.16 23.23 -10.99
C GLY A 352 20.71 23.36 -9.57
N ILE A 353 20.18 24.27 -8.76
CA ILE A 353 20.61 24.46 -7.37
C ILE A 353 19.78 23.53 -6.48
N PRO A 354 20.42 22.68 -5.64
CA PRO A 354 19.69 21.86 -4.67
C PRO A 354 18.90 22.73 -3.70
N ILE A 355 17.60 22.45 -3.56
CA ILE A 355 16.67 23.13 -2.65
C ILE A 355 16.24 22.25 -1.50
N ASP A 356 16.32 20.93 -1.70
CA ASP A 356 16.05 19.93 -0.67
C ASP A 356 16.92 18.69 -0.91
N LYS A 357 17.23 17.94 0.16
CA LYS A 357 18.00 16.69 0.08
C LYS A 357 17.64 15.77 1.22
N GLY A 358 17.81 14.50 0.99
CA GLY A 358 17.59 13.49 2.01
C GLY A 358 18.14 12.13 1.60
N VAL A 359 17.77 11.11 2.37
CA VAL A 359 18.18 9.73 2.14
C VAL A 359 16.96 8.80 2.13
N GLY A 360 17.08 7.72 1.40
CA GLY A 360 16.10 6.65 1.36
C GLY A 360 15.18 6.71 0.14
N ILE A 361 15.25 5.64 -0.66
CA ILE A 361 14.31 5.30 -1.73
C ILE A 361 13.78 3.90 -1.43
N PHE A 362 12.48 3.73 -1.57
CA PHE A 362 11.80 2.56 -1.05
C PHE A 362 11.19 1.67 -2.14
N ASN A 363 11.06 0.40 -1.81
CA ASN A 363 10.39 -0.55 -2.68
C ASN A 363 8.99 -0.04 -3.08
N GLY A 364 8.75 0.05 -4.37
CA GLY A 364 7.53 0.59 -4.96
C GLY A 364 7.64 2.05 -5.41
N ASP A 365 8.66 2.82 -5.03
CA ASP A 365 8.86 4.18 -5.54
C ASP A 365 9.01 4.16 -7.06
N MET A 366 8.22 4.99 -7.74
CA MET A 366 8.21 5.11 -9.21
C MET A 366 9.00 6.32 -9.66
N GLY A 367 9.77 6.16 -10.72
CA GLY A 367 10.55 7.24 -11.30
C GLY A 367 10.64 7.15 -12.81
N ILE A 368 11.31 8.15 -13.37
CA ILE A 368 11.61 8.24 -14.80
C ILE A 368 13.12 8.43 -14.95
N ILE A 369 13.73 7.65 -15.81
CA ILE A 369 15.14 7.83 -16.17
C ILE A 369 15.28 9.14 -16.92
N ARG A 370 16.06 10.08 -16.37
CA ARG A 370 16.29 11.40 -16.96
C ARG A 370 17.55 11.47 -17.77
N GLU A 371 18.60 10.76 -17.33
CA GLU A 371 19.91 10.81 -17.97
C GLU A 371 20.66 9.49 -17.76
N ILE A 372 21.42 9.07 -18.76
CA ILE A 372 22.36 7.96 -18.70
C ILE A 372 23.74 8.51 -19.06
N ASP A 373 24.68 8.44 -18.11
CA ASP A 373 26.08 8.82 -18.34
C ASP A 373 26.93 7.57 -18.48
N GLU A 374 27.34 7.28 -19.71
CA GLU A 374 28.17 6.12 -20.04
C GLU A 374 29.60 6.26 -19.51
N TYR A 375 30.13 7.49 -19.42
CA TYR A 375 31.49 7.74 -18.93
C TYR A 375 31.58 7.58 -17.42
N ALA A 376 30.62 8.18 -16.70
CA ALA A 376 30.51 8.08 -15.26
C ALA A 376 29.90 6.73 -14.82
N GLN A 377 29.35 5.94 -15.75
CA GLN A 377 28.60 4.70 -15.50
C GLN A 377 27.47 4.92 -14.48
N THR A 378 26.67 5.95 -14.71
CA THR A 378 25.56 6.33 -13.83
C THR A 378 24.26 6.52 -14.58
N VAL A 379 23.15 6.38 -13.85
CA VAL A 379 21.79 6.61 -14.33
C VAL A 379 21.09 7.56 -13.35
N LEU A 380 20.61 8.69 -13.85
CA LEU A 380 19.83 9.64 -13.08
C LEU A 380 18.34 9.28 -13.19
N VAL A 381 17.72 8.98 -12.06
CA VAL A 381 16.28 8.70 -11.96
C VAL A 381 15.60 9.80 -11.16
N GLU A 382 14.53 10.35 -11.71
CA GLU A 382 13.68 11.33 -11.04
C GLU A 382 12.40 10.65 -10.55
N TYR A 383 12.23 10.60 -9.25
CA TYR A 383 11.07 10.03 -8.55
C TYR A 383 9.99 11.09 -8.30
N ASP A 384 8.88 10.68 -7.69
CA ASP A 384 7.84 11.60 -7.21
C ASP A 384 8.44 12.73 -6.37
N GLU A 385 7.79 13.92 -6.37
CA GLU A 385 8.26 15.13 -5.69
C GLU A 385 9.58 15.69 -6.24
N GLN A 386 9.93 15.34 -7.48
CA GLN A 386 11.16 15.76 -8.16
C GLN A 386 12.45 15.33 -7.44
N ARG A 387 12.37 14.28 -6.61
CA ARG A 387 13.54 13.68 -5.96
C ARG A 387 14.42 13.02 -7.01
N ARG A 388 15.64 13.48 -7.18
CA ARG A 388 16.61 12.98 -8.12
C ARG A 388 17.64 12.10 -7.43
N VAL A 389 17.89 10.95 -8.01
CA VAL A 389 18.83 9.95 -7.50
C VAL A 389 19.75 9.53 -8.62
N THR A 390 21.05 9.57 -8.34
CA THR A 390 22.08 9.05 -9.26
C THR A 390 22.49 7.66 -8.83
N TYR A 391 22.16 6.67 -9.64
CA TYR A 391 22.55 5.29 -9.45
C TYR A 391 23.84 4.99 -10.21
N THR A 392 24.75 4.24 -9.60
CA THR A 392 25.80 3.55 -10.35
C THR A 392 25.21 2.35 -11.08
N TYR A 393 25.86 1.87 -12.16
CA TYR A 393 25.38 0.69 -12.89
C TYR A 393 25.15 -0.54 -12.00
N PRO A 394 26.01 -0.88 -11.02
CA PRO A 394 25.72 -1.95 -10.08
C PRO A 394 24.47 -1.73 -9.22
N GLN A 395 24.20 -0.48 -8.80
CA GLN A 395 23.00 -0.17 -8.01
C GLN A 395 21.70 -0.28 -8.82
N MET A 396 21.77 -0.23 -10.15
CA MET A 396 20.59 -0.43 -11.02
C MET A 396 19.98 -1.84 -10.90
N GLU A 397 20.61 -2.80 -10.26
CA GLU A 397 19.98 -4.08 -9.89
C GLU A 397 18.81 -3.91 -8.92
N GLU A 398 18.69 -2.75 -8.27
CA GLU A 398 17.58 -2.40 -7.39
C GLU A 398 16.40 -1.74 -8.14
N VAL A 399 16.52 -1.58 -9.46
CA VAL A 399 15.56 -0.86 -10.30
C VAL A 399 15.04 -1.77 -11.41
N GLU A 400 13.74 -1.78 -11.66
CA GLU A 400 13.11 -2.51 -12.77
C GLU A 400 12.28 -1.55 -13.64
N LEU A 401 12.07 -1.89 -14.92
CA LEU A 401 11.08 -1.23 -15.75
C LEU A 401 9.68 -1.38 -15.13
N ALA A 402 8.88 -0.33 -15.18
CA ALA A 402 7.62 -0.26 -14.45
C ALA A 402 6.41 0.18 -15.29
N TYR A 403 6.44 0.01 -16.60
CA TYR A 403 5.26 0.15 -17.44
C TYR A 403 4.17 -0.86 -17.03
N ALA A 404 4.60 -2.10 -16.75
CA ALA A 404 3.79 -3.14 -16.15
C ALA A 404 4.45 -3.64 -14.85
N ILE A 405 3.65 -3.91 -13.81
CA ILE A 405 4.11 -4.48 -12.55
C ILE A 405 3.18 -5.61 -12.10
N THR A 406 3.63 -6.41 -11.13
CA THR A 406 2.74 -7.42 -10.56
C THR A 406 1.69 -6.80 -9.64
N ILE A 407 0.54 -7.47 -9.51
CA ILE A 407 -0.52 -7.09 -8.56
C ILE A 407 0.04 -7.00 -7.12
N HIS A 408 0.93 -7.91 -6.71
CA HIS A 408 1.59 -7.85 -5.41
C HIS A 408 2.42 -6.57 -5.23
N LYS A 409 3.19 -6.17 -6.25
CA LYS A 409 3.98 -4.93 -6.18
C LYS A 409 3.14 -3.66 -6.21
N SER A 410 1.86 -3.76 -6.58
CA SER A 410 0.92 -2.63 -6.52
C SER A 410 0.30 -2.41 -5.15
N GLN A 411 0.49 -3.34 -4.20
CA GLN A 411 -0.05 -3.21 -2.84
C GLN A 411 0.45 -1.94 -2.17
N GLY A 412 -0.41 -1.27 -1.40
CA GLY A 412 -0.13 0.04 -0.80
C GLY A 412 -0.09 1.22 -1.77
N SER A 413 -0.25 1.00 -3.10
CA SER A 413 -0.24 2.05 -4.12
C SER A 413 -1.64 2.38 -4.62
N GLN A 414 -1.81 3.61 -5.12
CA GLN A 414 -3.02 4.04 -5.84
C GLN A 414 -2.61 4.58 -7.21
N TYR A 415 -3.41 4.27 -8.22
CA TYR A 415 -3.18 4.71 -9.61
C TYR A 415 -4.43 5.40 -10.13
N LYS A 416 -4.27 6.47 -10.92
CA LYS A 416 -5.39 7.17 -11.57
C LYS A 416 -6.14 6.25 -12.52
N THR A 417 -5.41 5.38 -13.20
CA THR A 417 -5.97 4.45 -14.18
C THR A 417 -5.15 3.18 -14.21
N VAL A 418 -5.82 2.06 -14.37
CA VAL A 418 -5.18 0.76 -14.47
C VAL A 418 -5.74 -0.06 -15.62
N ILE A 419 -4.85 -0.80 -16.28
CA ILE A 419 -5.17 -1.81 -17.26
C ILE A 419 -4.73 -3.17 -16.74
N ILE A 420 -5.60 -4.17 -16.85
CA ILE A 420 -5.30 -5.52 -16.40
C ILE A 420 -5.53 -6.47 -17.57
N PRO A 421 -4.47 -6.85 -18.30
CA PRO A 421 -4.57 -7.89 -19.29
C PRO A 421 -4.72 -9.25 -18.61
N MET A 422 -5.73 -10.02 -19.02
CA MET A 422 -6.05 -11.32 -18.43
C MET A 422 -6.15 -12.39 -19.50
N LEU A 423 -5.64 -13.58 -19.21
CA LEU A 423 -5.82 -14.79 -20.01
C LEU A 423 -6.41 -15.92 -19.15
N MET A 424 -7.23 -16.75 -19.76
CA MET A 424 -7.81 -17.92 -19.09
C MET A 424 -6.77 -18.96 -18.65
N ASP A 425 -5.57 -18.92 -19.22
CA ASP A 425 -4.44 -19.77 -18.82
C ASP A 425 -3.95 -19.52 -17.38
N TYR A 426 -4.34 -18.38 -16.80
CA TYR A 426 -3.98 -17.99 -15.42
C TYR A 426 -5.00 -18.44 -14.37
N LYS A 427 -5.79 -19.48 -14.62
CA LYS A 427 -6.88 -19.94 -13.72
C LYS A 427 -6.47 -20.08 -12.26
N ILE A 428 -5.27 -20.57 -11.97
CA ILE A 428 -4.76 -20.77 -10.60
C ILE A 428 -4.52 -19.42 -9.91
N MET A 429 -4.14 -18.39 -10.67
CA MET A 429 -3.86 -17.05 -10.14
C MET A 429 -5.10 -16.16 -10.08
N LEU A 430 -6.18 -16.53 -10.80
CA LEU A 430 -7.43 -15.77 -10.83
C LEU A 430 -8.35 -16.17 -9.66
N THR A 431 -7.86 -16.06 -8.45
CA THR A 431 -8.69 -16.24 -7.24
C THR A 431 -9.50 -14.98 -6.96
N ASN A 432 -10.59 -15.11 -6.19
CA ASN A 432 -11.37 -13.97 -5.74
C ASN A 432 -10.52 -12.92 -5.01
N LYS A 433 -9.49 -13.35 -4.26
CA LYS A 433 -8.55 -12.43 -3.60
C LYS A 433 -7.77 -11.58 -4.59
N TYR A 434 -7.25 -12.16 -5.69
CA TYR A 434 -6.56 -11.39 -6.73
C TYR A 434 -7.49 -10.42 -7.45
N LEU A 435 -8.66 -10.89 -7.87
CA LEU A 435 -9.65 -10.04 -8.55
C LEU A 435 -10.11 -8.90 -7.65
N ARG A 436 -10.21 -9.14 -6.35
CA ARG A 436 -10.57 -8.14 -5.37
C ARG A 436 -9.47 -7.11 -5.12
N GLU A 437 -8.21 -7.52 -4.99
CA GLU A 437 -7.07 -6.62 -4.88
C GLU A 437 -7.01 -5.67 -6.08
N ILE A 438 -7.25 -6.22 -7.26
CA ILE A 438 -7.44 -5.48 -8.50
C ILE A 438 -8.53 -4.42 -8.32
N ASN A 439 -9.73 -4.78 -7.85
CA ASN A 439 -10.84 -3.84 -7.70
C ASN A 439 -10.70 -2.91 -6.48
N ALA A 440 -10.06 -3.35 -5.41
CA ALA A 440 -9.90 -2.54 -4.19
C ALA A 440 -8.97 -1.33 -4.35
N LYS A 441 -8.09 -1.35 -5.37
CA LYS A 441 -7.07 -0.31 -5.58
C LYS A 441 -7.33 0.60 -6.77
N PHE A 442 -8.44 0.41 -7.49
CA PHE A 442 -8.68 1.11 -8.74
C PHE A 442 -9.71 2.23 -8.62
N TYR A 443 -9.20 3.45 -8.56
CA TYR A 443 -9.95 4.62 -9.01
C TYR A 443 -9.75 4.76 -10.52
N LEU A 444 -10.51 3.99 -11.31
CA LEU A 444 -10.63 4.25 -12.73
C LEU A 444 -11.51 5.49 -12.92
N CYS A 445 -10.87 6.62 -13.24
CA CYS A 445 -11.47 7.81 -13.83
C CYS A 445 -12.66 8.41 -13.11
N LYS A 446 -12.40 9.30 -12.20
CA LYS A 446 -13.40 10.32 -11.85
C LYS A 446 -13.65 11.20 -13.08
N LYS A 447 -14.75 10.99 -13.78
CA LYS A 447 -15.21 11.90 -14.83
C LYS A 447 -15.50 13.25 -14.16
N MET A 448 -14.69 14.26 -14.43
CA MET A 448 -15.13 15.63 -14.22
C MET A 448 -16.29 15.89 -15.19
N ASN A 449 -17.41 16.42 -14.69
CA ASN A 449 -18.61 16.72 -15.44
C ASN A 449 -18.31 17.64 -16.63
N ASP A 450 -18.22 17.08 -17.82
CA ASP A 450 -18.52 17.81 -19.06
C ASP A 450 -18.96 16.78 -20.11
N GLY A 451 -20.12 17.06 -20.71
CA GLY A 451 -20.91 16.19 -21.53
C GLY A 451 -20.30 15.75 -22.86
N SER A 452 -19.23 14.94 -22.83
CA SER A 452 -18.69 14.35 -24.04
C SER A 452 -19.01 12.85 -24.16
N ASP A 453 -19.36 12.48 -25.35
CA ASP A 453 -20.00 11.26 -25.82
C ASP A 453 -19.24 9.95 -25.54
N LYS A 454 -20.01 8.90 -25.23
CA LYS A 454 -19.54 7.55 -24.87
C LYS A 454 -19.12 6.69 -26.09
N SER A 455 -19.07 7.25 -27.31
CA SER A 455 -18.91 6.48 -28.55
C SER A 455 -17.48 5.98 -28.81
N ASP A 456 -16.46 6.52 -28.13
CA ASP A 456 -15.06 6.31 -28.51
C ASP A 456 -14.34 5.16 -27.78
N ILE A 457 -15.00 4.47 -26.86
CA ILE A 457 -14.40 3.33 -26.12
C ILE A 457 -15.00 1.98 -26.52
N ARG A 458 -15.67 1.89 -27.69
CA ARG A 458 -16.19 0.63 -28.21
C ARG A 458 -15.18 -0.16 -29.04
#